data_95ef6037a04f34a78a1bf91521146c6b
#
_entry.id   95ef6037a04f34a78a1bf91521146c6b
#
_cell.length_a   1.000
_cell.length_b   1.000
_cell.length_c   1.000
_cell.angle_alpha   90.00
_cell.angle_beta   90.00
_cell.angle_gamma   90.00
#
_symmetry.space_group_name_H-M   'P 1'
#
loop_
_entity.id
_entity.type
_entity.pdbx_description
1 polymer ?
#
loop_
_entity_poly.entity_id
_entity_poly.type
_entity_poly.pdbx_seq_one_letter_code
_entity_poly.pdbx_strand_id
1 'polypeptide(L)'
;MESWSSSSLSSLLTPTFSPFSFPHPESGRRIPRRLHTCLSALWATPNLQPISHFFAESPPKVRLVRGPHRCEGRVEVERNGEWGTVCDDSWNMKDAEVVCRELGCGAAKGTPSGNLYKPLADEKQKIFIQDVNCNGTEDELIECDRVEDVFDCSHSEDAGAICESEYGRTQRLYANCPYPA
;
A
#
# COMPACT_ATOMS: atom_id res chain seq x y z
N MET A 1 -29.83 -35.63 -40.28
CA MET A 1 -28.91 -36.76 -40.18
C MET A 1 -27.56 -36.13 -39.97
N GLU A 2 -26.99 -36.12 -38.86
CA GLU A 2 -26.50 -37.07 -37.90
C GLU A 2 -26.40 -36.45 -36.52
N SER A 3 -26.77 -37.24 -35.57
CA SER A 3 -26.69 -37.03 -34.14
C SER A 3 -25.26 -37.30 -33.63
N TRP A 4 -24.76 -36.50 -32.75
CA TRP A 4 -23.67 -36.92 -31.87
C TRP A 4 -24.02 -36.70 -30.42
N SER A 5 -23.94 -37.84 -29.76
CA SER A 5 -24.31 -38.12 -28.38
C SER A 5 -23.39 -37.47 -27.35
N SER A 6 -24.03 -37.22 -26.24
CA SER A 6 -23.45 -36.94 -24.92
C SER A 6 -22.41 -37.98 -24.46
N SER A 7 -21.41 -37.55 -23.77
CA SER A 7 -20.83 -38.32 -22.66
C SER A 7 -20.18 -37.40 -21.64
N SER A 8 -20.82 -37.39 -20.48
CA SER A 8 -20.35 -36.88 -19.19
C SER A 8 -19.09 -37.59 -18.75
N LEU A 9 -18.20 -36.90 -18.05
CA LEU A 9 -17.51 -37.43 -16.86
C LEU A 9 -16.93 -36.27 -16.04
N SER A 10 -17.65 -35.99 -14.97
CA SER A 10 -17.20 -35.25 -13.79
C SER A 10 -16.05 -36.03 -13.13
N SER A 11 -14.97 -35.35 -12.86
CA SER A 11 -13.99 -35.80 -11.87
C SER A 11 -13.63 -34.61 -11.00
N LEU A 12 -14.35 -34.48 -9.90
CA LEU A 12 -14.03 -33.62 -8.76
C LEU A 12 -12.78 -34.19 -8.08
N LEU A 13 -11.64 -33.58 -8.26
CA LEU A 13 -10.46 -33.80 -7.43
C LEU A 13 -10.52 -32.79 -6.27
N THR A 14 -10.97 -33.28 -5.11
CA THR A 14 -10.81 -32.61 -3.83
C THR A 14 -9.34 -32.69 -3.41
N PRO A 15 -8.68 -31.56 -3.07
CA PRO A 15 -7.36 -31.64 -2.43
C PRO A 15 -7.55 -32.10 -0.98
N THR A 16 -7.04 -33.27 -0.66
CA THR A 16 -6.89 -33.75 0.71
C THR A 16 -5.79 -32.94 1.40
N PHE A 17 -6.18 -32.05 2.30
CA PHE A 17 -5.26 -31.43 3.25
C PHE A 17 -4.81 -32.48 4.26
N SER A 18 -3.55 -32.86 4.20
CA SER A 18 -2.88 -33.65 5.23
C SER A 18 -2.65 -32.79 6.47
N PRO A 19 -3.06 -33.22 7.65
CA PRO A 19 -2.76 -32.45 8.88
C PRO A 19 -1.26 -32.54 9.16
N PHE A 20 -0.59 -31.38 9.19
CA PHE A 20 0.77 -31.28 9.70
C PHE A 20 0.80 -31.73 11.16
N SER A 21 1.42 -32.88 11.44
CA SER A 21 1.73 -33.33 12.77
C SER A 21 2.86 -32.47 13.33
N PHE A 22 2.55 -31.63 14.31
CA PHE A 22 3.55 -30.93 15.10
C PHE A 22 4.19 -31.94 16.10
N PRO A 23 5.51 -31.99 16.19
CA PRO A 23 6.16 -32.80 17.23
C PRO A 23 5.84 -32.23 18.62
N HIS A 24 5.43 -33.07 19.53
CA HIS A 24 5.24 -32.72 20.93
C HIS A 24 6.57 -32.27 21.53
N PRO A 25 6.63 -31.21 22.32
CA PRO A 25 7.85 -30.80 23.00
C PRO A 25 8.17 -31.80 24.09
N GLU A 26 9.32 -32.46 23.96
CA GLU A 26 9.88 -33.23 25.07
C GLU A 26 10.20 -32.33 26.27
N SER A 27 9.83 -32.83 27.44
CA SER A 27 9.93 -32.19 28.74
C SER A 27 11.39 -31.87 29.12
N GLY A 28 11.67 -30.61 29.45
CA GLY A 28 12.77 -30.31 30.36
C GLY A 28 13.78 -29.23 29.99
N ARG A 29 13.65 -28.47 28.89
CA ARG A 29 14.55 -27.34 28.64
C ARG A 29 13.86 -26.02 28.95
N ARG A 30 14.40 -25.27 29.92
CA ARG A 30 13.95 -23.92 30.23
C ARG A 30 14.18 -23.03 29.02
N ILE A 31 13.10 -22.57 28.41
CA ILE A 31 13.13 -21.58 27.30
C ILE A 31 13.69 -20.26 27.87
N PRO A 32 14.74 -19.68 27.28
CA PRO A 32 15.27 -18.41 27.74
C PRO A 32 14.22 -17.31 27.61
N ARG A 33 14.14 -16.41 28.62
CA ARG A 33 13.10 -15.35 28.73
C ARG A 33 12.94 -14.48 27.49
N ARG A 34 13.93 -14.43 26.60
CA ARG A 34 13.85 -13.67 25.32
C ARG A 34 12.95 -14.31 24.25
N LEU A 35 12.69 -15.62 24.32
CA LEU A 35 11.77 -16.31 23.40
C LEU A 35 10.29 -16.05 23.72
N HIS A 36 9.97 -15.72 24.99
CA HIS A 36 8.59 -15.41 25.37
C HIS A 36 8.06 -14.14 24.70
N THR A 37 8.92 -13.17 24.38
CA THR A 37 8.50 -11.91 23.74
C THR A 37 8.16 -12.10 22.27
N CYS A 38 8.81 -13.03 21.57
CA CYS A 38 8.48 -13.31 20.15
C CYS A 38 7.24 -14.21 20.00
N LEU A 39 7.05 -15.18 20.93
CA LEU A 39 5.87 -16.05 20.91
C LEU A 39 4.59 -15.32 21.33
N SER A 40 4.68 -14.34 22.24
CA SER A 40 3.54 -13.51 22.60
C SER A 40 3.07 -12.58 21.47
N ALA A 41 3.95 -12.22 20.55
CA ALA A 41 3.57 -11.45 19.35
C ALA A 41 2.74 -12.28 18.34
N LEU A 42 2.87 -13.60 18.35
CA LEU A 42 2.07 -14.49 17.49
C LEU A 42 0.67 -14.79 18.06
N TRP A 43 0.47 -14.59 19.38
CA TRP A 43 -0.83 -14.80 20.05
C TRP A 43 -1.58 -13.52 20.34
N ALA A 44 -0.94 -12.36 20.15
CA ALA A 44 -1.58 -11.06 20.19
C ALA A 44 -2.06 -10.67 18.78
N THR A 45 -2.96 -11.46 18.21
CA THR A 45 -3.94 -10.91 17.28
C THR A 45 -5.13 -10.47 18.15
N PRO A 46 -5.14 -9.21 18.62
CA PRO A 46 -6.33 -8.68 19.22
C PRO A 46 -7.29 -8.42 18.08
N ASN A 47 -8.44 -9.00 18.20
CA ASN A 47 -9.57 -8.68 17.36
C ASN A 47 -9.61 -9.35 15.99
N LEU A 48 -10.05 -10.61 15.95
CA LEU A 48 -11.04 -11.00 14.96
C LEU A 48 -12.27 -10.14 15.22
N GLN A 49 -12.25 -8.91 14.76
CA GLN A 49 -13.46 -8.10 14.66
C GLN A 49 -14.41 -8.86 13.73
N PRO A 50 -15.67 -9.02 14.09
CA PRO A 50 -16.63 -9.64 13.19
C PRO A 50 -16.65 -8.84 11.89
N ILE A 51 -16.68 -9.53 10.76
CA ILE A 51 -16.61 -9.03 9.38
C ILE A 51 -17.81 -8.09 9.03
N SER A 52 -18.44 -7.48 10.03
CA SER A 52 -19.64 -6.64 9.88
C SER A 52 -19.35 -5.16 9.62
N HIS A 53 -18.09 -4.75 9.50
CA HIS A 53 -17.71 -3.38 9.09
C HIS A 53 -16.86 -3.39 7.82
N PHE A 54 -17.29 -4.14 6.79
CA PHE A 54 -17.00 -3.73 5.43
C PHE A 54 -17.89 -2.53 5.10
N PHE A 55 -17.60 -1.38 5.72
CA PHE A 55 -17.91 -0.14 5.04
C PHE A 55 -17.07 -0.18 3.77
N ALA A 56 -17.73 -0.10 2.63
CA ALA A 56 -17.05 0.13 1.38
C ALA A 56 -16.39 1.51 1.48
N GLU A 57 -15.15 1.56 1.99
CA GLU A 57 -14.31 2.73 1.80
C GLU A 57 -14.24 2.98 0.31
N SER A 58 -14.60 4.18 -0.10
CA SER A 58 -14.41 4.58 -1.49
C SER A 58 -12.93 4.37 -1.82
N PRO A 59 -12.60 3.85 -3.02
CA PRO A 59 -11.20 3.66 -3.38
C PRO A 59 -10.46 5.00 -3.28
N PRO A 60 -9.20 4.99 -2.84
CA PRO A 60 -8.43 6.22 -2.70
C PRO A 60 -8.37 6.96 -4.05
N LYS A 61 -8.51 8.27 -4.00
CA LYS A 61 -8.45 9.14 -5.16
C LYS A 61 -7.04 9.61 -5.48
N VAL A 62 -6.07 9.07 -4.79
CA VAL A 62 -4.64 9.27 -5.02
C VAL A 62 -3.95 7.94 -5.26
N ARG A 63 -2.86 7.95 -6.02
CA ARG A 63 -1.99 6.79 -6.20
C ARG A 63 -0.54 7.21 -6.39
N LEU A 64 0.37 6.29 -6.10
CA LEU A 64 1.79 6.42 -6.42
C LEU A 64 2.14 5.48 -7.56
N VAL A 65 2.76 6.02 -8.61
CA VAL A 65 3.06 5.26 -9.82
C VAL A 65 4.53 5.31 -10.18
N ARG A 66 5.01 4.27 -10.89
CA ARG A 66 6.38 4.16 -11.40
C ARG A 66 7.47 4.03 -10.33
N GLY A 67 7.10 3.94 -9.07
CA GLY A 67 8.04 3.59 -7.99
C GLY A 67 8.26 2.09 -7.88
N PRO A 68 9.20 1.68 -7.00
CA PRO A 68 9.53 0.26 -6.79
C PRO A 68 8.42 -0.54 -6.12
N HIS A 69 7.48 0.12 -5.46
CA HIS A 69 6.32 -0.49 -4.81
C HIS A 69 5.17 0.52 -4.66
N ARG A 70 4.00 0.06 -4.23
CA ARG A 70 2.76 0.85 -4.13
C ARG A 70 2.85 2.09 -3.21
N CYS A 71 3.86 2.16 -2.35
CA CYS A 71 4.07 3.22 -1.37
C CYS A 71 5.20 4.19 -1.75
N GLU A 72 5.65 4.17 -2.99
CA GLU A 72 6.65 5.10 -3.51
C GLU A 72 6.40 5.36 -4.99
N GLY A 73 6.49 6.62 -5.42
CA GLY A 73 6.31 6.96 -6.83
C GLY A 73 5.90 8.40 -7.06
N ARG A 74 5.60 8.69 -8.33
CA ARG A 74 4.98 9.94 -8.75
C ARG A 74 3.53 9.95 -8.27
N VAL A 75 3.11 11.10 -7.75
CA VAL A 75 1.75 11.32 -7.25
C VAL A 75 0.80 11.55 -8.42
N GLU A 76 -0.28 10.80 -8.47
CA GLU A 76 -1.39 11.03 -9.39
C GLU A 76 -2.70 11.06 -8.61
N VAL A 77 -3.62 11.94 -9.03
CA VAL A 77 -4.95 12.10 -8.44
C VAL A 77 -6.03 11.76 -9.46
N GLU A 78 -7.13 11.18 -8.98
CA GLU A 78 -8.28 10.84 -9.80
C GLU A 78 -9.31 11.97 -9.75
N ARG A 79 -9.78 12.39 -10.93
CA ARG A 79 -10.85 13.37 -11.07
C ARG A 79 -11.79 12.96 -12.21
N ASN A 80 -13.04 12.71 -11.88
CA ASN A 80 -14.08 12.32 -12.85
C ASN A 80 -13.72 11.07 -13.69
N GLY A 81 -13.00 10.11 -13.13
CA GLY A 81 -12.56 8.90 -13.83
C GLY A 81 -11.27 9.05 -14.63
N GLU A 82 -10.64 10.24 -14.61
CA GLU A 82 -9.35 10.52 -15.23
C GLU A 82 -8.25 10.61 -14.15
N TRP A 83 -7.08 10.07 -14.46
CA TRP A 83 -5.89 10.23 -13.63
C TRP A 83 -5.00 11.33 -14.18
N GLY A 84 -4.64 12.27 -13.33
CA GLY A 84 -3.72 13.38 -13.65
C GLY A 84 -2.64 13.51 -12.61
N THR A 85 -1.58 14.25 -12.92
CA THR A 85 -0.46 14.46 -12.01
C THR A 85 -0.68 15.67 -11.10
N VAL A 86 0.20 15.81 -10.13
CA VAL A 86 0.30 16.92 -9.18
C VAL A 86 1.62 17.62 -9.43
N CYS A 87 1.60 18.94 -9.53
CA CYS A 87 2.82 19.75 -9.64
C CYS A 87 3.62 19.73 -8.34
N ASP A 88 4.96 19.79 -8.41
CA ASP A 88 5.81 19.82 -7.24
C ASP A 88 6.06 21.23 -6.68
N ASP A 89 5.46 22.27 -7.29
CA ASP A 89 5.43 23.63 -6.73
C ASP A 89 4.79 23.62 -5.35
N SER A 90 5.50 24.13 -4.36
CA SER A 90 5.11 24.13 -2.94
C SER A 90 5.01 22.73 -2.29
N TRP A 91 5.23 21.64 -3.04
CA TRP A 91 5.13 20.26 -2.54
C TRP A 91 6.13 19.96 -1.42
N ASN A 92 5.65 19.52 -0.28
CA ASN A 92 6.47 19.33 0.90
C ASN A 92 6.08 18.07 1.72
N MET A 93 6.76 17.85 2.85
CA MET A 93 6.55 16.66 3.69
C MET A 93 5.15 16.53 4.27
N LYS A 94 4.42 17.62 4.50
CA LYS A 94 3.05 17.56 5.02
C LYS A 94 2.09 17.03 3.97
N ASP A 95 2.29 17.42 2.71
CA ASP A 95 1.48 16.95 1.59
C ASP A 95 1.72 15.46 1.35
N ALA A 96 3.00 15.03 1.37
CA ALA A 96 3.35 13.62 1.31
C ALA A 96 2.81 12.81 2.50
N GLU A 97 2.73 13.40 3.71
CA GLU A 97 2.16 12.75 4.89
C GLU A 97 0.67 12.41 4.68
N VAL A 98 -0.07 13.33 4.08
CA VAL A 98 -1.49 13.12 3.72
C VAL A 98 -1.62 12.02 2.68
N VAL A 99 -0.84 12.06 1.60
CA VAL A 99 -0.84 11.00 0.57
C VAL A 99 -0.49 9.62 1.17
N CYS A 100 0.53 9.55 2.01
CA CYS A 100 0.94 8.31 2.65
C CYS A 100 -0.15 7.74 3.57
N ARG A 101 -0.87 8.62 4.27
CA ARG A 101 -2.01 8.26 5.14
C ARG A 101 -3.18 7.75 4.32
N GLU A 102 -3.62 8.49 3.30
CA GLU A 102 -4.72 8.10 2.41
C GLU A 102 -4.47 6.73 1.77
N LEU A 103 -3.22 6.42 1.41
CA LEU A 103 -2.83 5.13 0.83
C LEU A 103 -2.60 4.01 1.87
N GLY A 104 -2.67 4.30 3.15
CA GLY A 104 -2.33 3.35 4.20
C GLY A 104 -0.88 2.87 4.13
N CYS A 105 0.04 3.74 3.71
CA CYS A 105 1.46 3.44 3.49
C CYS A 105 2.37 3.80 4.69
N GLY A 106 1.79 4.27 5.80
CA GLY A 106 2.55 4.71 6.97
C GLY A 106 3.06 6.15 6.82
N ALA A 107 4.11 6.50 7.54
CA ALA A 107 4.64 7.88 7.57
C ALA A 107 5.36 8.26 6.26
N ALA A 108 5.33 9.54 5.90
CA ALA A 108 6.15 10.05 4.81
C ALA A 108 7.65 9.98 5.15
N LYS A 109 8.46 9.66 4.17
CA LYS A 109 9.93 9.57 4.24
C LYS A 109 10.64 10.55 3.33
N GLY A 110 9.97 11.02 2.30
CA GLY A 110 10.56 11.95 1.35
C GLY A 110 9.58 12.45 0.31
N THR A 111 9.95 13.54 -0.32
CA THR A 111 9.22 14.22 -1.38
C THR A 111 10.13 14.41 -2.61
N PRO A 112 10.55 13.31 -3.25
CA PRO A 112 11.36 13.42 -4.47
C PRO A 112 10.52 14.04 -5.58
N SER A 113 11.17 14.70 -6.55
CA SER A 113 10.49 15.08 -7.79
C SER A 113 10.00 13.83 -8.52
N GLY A 114 8.78 13.88 -9.02
CA GLY A 114 8.16 12.80 -9.78
C GLY A 114 8.90 12.43 -11.07
N ASN A 115 9.77 13.33 -11.56
CA ASN A 115 10.61 13.07 -12.73
C ASN A 115 11.66 11.97 -12.52
N LEU A 116 11.93 11.55 -11.27
CA LEU A 116 12.78 10.40 -10.95
C LEU A 116 12.11 9.08 -11.37
N TYR A 117 10.80 9.04 -11.44
CA TYR A 117 10.00 7.85 -11.72
C TYR A 117 9.68 7.73 -13.21
N LYS A 118 10.53 6.99 -13.93
CA LYS A 118 10.40 6.83 -15.39
C LYS A 118 9.49 5.66 -15.78
N PRO A 119 8.78 5.77 -16.92
CA PRO A 119 8.72 6.94 -17.79
C PRO A 119 7.96 8.10 -17.14
N LEU A 120 8.22 9.32 -17.61
CA LEU A 120 7.42 10.49 -17.24
C LEU A 120 5.94 10.27 -17.60
N ALA A 121 5.07 11.13 -17.08
CA ALA A 121 3.70 11.18 -17.52
C ALA A 121 3.61 11.46 -19.03
N ASP A 122 2.57 10.94 -19.66
CA ASP A 122 2.32 11.23 -21.09
C ASP A 122 2.01 12.73 -21.23
N GLU A 123 2.53 13.37 -22.27
CA GLU A 123 2.29 14.80 -22.53
C GLU A 123 0.79 15.16 -22.64
N LYS A 124 -0.06 14.17 -22.91
CA LYS A 124 -1.51 14.34 -22.96
C LYS A 124 -2.19 14.15 -21.59
N GLN A 125 -1.48 13.57 -20.62
CA GLN A 125 -1.99 13.46 -19.26
C GLN A 125 -2.07 14.86 -18.67
N LYS A 126 -3.16 15.18 -17.99
CA LYS A 126 -3.34 16.49 -17.37
C LYS A 126 -2.57 16.58 -16.07
N ILE A 127 -2.08 17.76 -15.76
CA ILE A 127 -1.70 18.15 -14.41
C ILE A 127 -2.97 18.76 -13.79
N PHE A 128 -3.47 18.20 -12.70
CA PHE A 128 -4.77 18.60 -12.15
C PHE A 128 -4.69 19.64 -11.06
N ILE A 129 -3.60 19.67 -10.31
CA ILE A 129 -3.43 20.57 -9.18
C ILE A 129 -1.97 21.00 -9.03
N GLN A 130 -1.78 22.23 -8.55
CA GLN A 130 -0.49 22.79 -8.16
C GLN A 130 -0.63 23.52 -6.81
N ASP A 131 0.48 23.97 -6.24
CA ASP A 131 0.53 24.74 -4.99
C ASP A 131 -0.26 24.06 -3.86
N VAL A 132 -0.09 22.76 -3.70
CA VAL A 132 -0.73 22.01 -2.60
C VAL A 132 -0.15 22.47 -1.27
N ASN A 133 -1.00 22.72 -0.29
CA ASN A 133 -0.62 23.20 1.03
C ASN A 133 -1.45 22.51 2.12
N CYS A 134 -1.05 21.32 2.51
CA CYS A 134 -1.68 20.59 3.60
C CYS A 134 -1.14 21.02 4.96
N ASN A 135 -1.95 20.85 5.99
CA ASN A 135 -1.51 20.95 7.39
C ASN A 135 -0.81 19.69 7.89
N GLY A 136 -1.00 18.56 7.17
CA GLY A 136 -0.46 17.23 7.47
C GLY A 136 -1.41 16.37 8.32
N THR A 137 -2.64 16.82 8.58
CA THR A 137 -3.64 16.13 9.41
C THR A 137 -4.87 15.67 8.64
N GLU A 138 -5.01 16.09 7.38
CA GLU A 138 -6.11 15.74 6.49
C GLU A 138 -6.12 14.26 6.18
N ASP A 139 -7.29 13.67 6.02
CA ASP A 139 -7.43 12.24 5.69
C ASP A 139 -7.23 11.99 4.19
N GLU A 140 -7.60 12.94 3.33
CA GLU A 140 -7.48 12.86 1.88
C GLU A 140 -6.76 14.11 1.30
N LEU A 141 -5.97 13.94 0.25
CA LEU A 141 -5.24 15.04 -0.41
C LEU A 141 -6.19 16.12 -0.97
N ILE A 142 -7.41 15.72 -1.35
CA ILE A 142 -8.42 16.63 -1.87
C ILE A 142 -8.94 17.62 -0.80
N GLU A 143 -8.70 17.38 0.47
CA GLU A 143 -9.08 18.29 1.56
C GLU A 143 -8.09 19.42 1.77
N CYS A 144 -6.88 19.31 1.20
CA CYS A 144 -5.85 20.33 1.30
C CYS A 144 -6.15 21.55 0.42
N ASP A 145 -5.68 22.73 0.85
CA ASP A 145 -5.66 23.92 0.01
C ASP A 145 -4.78 23.66 -1.22
N ARG A 146 -5.23 24.12 -2.40
CA ARG A 146 -4.54 23.87 -3.67
C ARG A 146 -5.05 24.79 -4.76
N VAL A 147 -4.31 24.92 -5.84
CA VAL A 147 -4.71 25.59 -7.07
C VAL A 147 -5.08 24.53 -8.12
N GLU A 148 -6.25 24.68 -8.73
CA GLU A 148 -6.78 23.74 -9.73
C GLU A 148 -6.57 24.21 -11.18
N ASP A 149 -6.32 25.50 -11.37
CA ASP A 149 -6.00 26.10 -12.66
C ASP A 149 -4.46 26.11 -12.83
N VAL A 150 -3.93 25.01 -13.30
CA VAL A 150 -2.47 24.85 -13.52
C VAL A 150 -2.04 25.63 -14.76
N PHE A 151 -1.04 26.49 -14.63
CA PHE A 151 -0.65 27.43 -15.68
C PHE A 151 0.86 27.46 -15.99
N ASP A 152 1.73 26.99 -15.11
CA ASP A 152 3.20 27.09 -15.25
C ASP A 152 3.96 25.82 -14.88
N CYS A 153 3.30 24.67 -14.87
CA CYS A 153 3.89 23.38 -14.50
C CYS A 153 3.98 22.44 -15.71
N SER A 154 4.99 21.64 -15.74
CA SER A 154 5.23 20.58 -16.73
C SER A 154 5.47 19.24 -16.06
N HIS A 155 5.39 18.12 -16.82
CA HIS A 155 5.67 16.78 -16.26
C HIS A 155 7.11 16.54 -15.82
N SER A 156 8.01 17.49 -16.01
CA SER A 156 9.34 17.49 -15.35
C SER A 156 9.26 17.94 -13.90
N GLU A 157 8.16 18.54 -13.50
CA GLU A 157 7.85 19.11 -12.19
C GLU A 157 6.70 18.38 -11.50
N ASP A 158 6.44 17.12 -11.88
CA ASP A 158 5.48 16.29 -11.18
C ASP A 158 5.96 16.01 -9.74
N ALA A 159 5.05 16.02 -8.79
CA ALA A 159 5.32 15.66 -7.38
C ALA A 159 5.54 14.16 -7.21
N GLY A 160 6.37 13.81 -6.23
CA GLY A 160 6.58 12.43 -5.82
C GLY A 160 6.49 12.27 -4.31
N ALA A 161 6.27 11.05 -3.86
CA ALA A 161 6.26 10.71 -2.45
C ALA A 161 6.93 9.35 -2.19
N ILE A 162 7.61 9.27 -1.04
CA ILE A 162 8.15 8.04 -0.47
C ILE A 162 7.51 7.87 0.90
N CYS A 163 6.80 6.77 1.09
CA CYS A 163 6.16 6.43 2.35
C CYS A 163 6.85 5.22 3.01
N GLU A 164 6.67 5.08 4.33
CA GLU A 164 7.13 3.92 5.07
C GLU A 164 6.26 2.71 4.71
N SER A 165 6.76 1.81 3.85
CA SER A 165 6.02 0.59 3.50
C SER A 165 5.86 -0.32 4.73
N GLU A 166 4.70 -0.99 4.86
CA GLU A 166 4.48 -1.98 5.93
C GLU A 166 5.51 -3.12 5.90
N TYR A 167 6.05 -3.43 4.73
CA TYR A 167 7.11 -4.42 4.57
C TYR A 167 8.37 -4.05 5.36
N GLY A 168 8.76 -2.77 5.36
CA GLY A 168 9.88 -2.28 6.17
C GLY A 168 9.59 -2.31 7.68
N ARG A 169 8.33 -2.08 8.08
CA ARG A 169 7.89 -2.19 9.49
C ARG A 169 7.94 -3.64 9.97
N THR A 170 7.45 -4.56 9.16
CA THR A 170 7.45 -5.99 9.45
C THR A 170 8.87 -6.54 9.54
N GLN A 171 9.75 -6.20 8.61
CA GLN A 171 11.16 -6.61 8.68
C GLN A 171 11.87 -6.09 9.94
N ARG A 172 11.57 -4.86 10.37
CA ARG A 172 12.17 -4.28 11.59
C ARG A 172 11.69 -5.01 12.86
N LEU A 173 10.47 -5.52 12.87
CA LEU A 173 9.95 -6.34 13.96
C LEU A 173 10.60 -7.74 14.00
N TYR A 174 10.88 -8.34 12.84
CA TYR A 174 11.48 -9.67 12.75
C TYR A 174 13.02 -9.65 12.80
N ALA A 175 13.68 -8.53 12.49
CA ALA A 175 15.13 -8.41 12.54
C ALA A 175 15.71 -8.64 13.95
N ASN A 176 14.88 -8.52 15.00
CA ASN A 176 15.26 -8.77 16.39
C ASN A 176 14.86 -10.17 16.89
N CYS A 177 14.29 -11.03 16.03
CA CYS A 177 14.00 -12.42 16.37
C CYS A 177 15.09 -13.31 15.77
N PRO A 178 15.98 -13.91 16.59
CA PRO A 178 16.94 -14.87 16.08
C PRO A 178 16.18 -16.09 15.54
N TYR A 179 16.37 -16.39 14.23
CA TYR A 179 15.94 -17.65 13.68
C TYR A 179 16.63 -18.79 14.44
N PRO A 180 15.90 -19.82 14.87
CA PRO A 180 16.56 -21.05 15.29
C PRO A 180 17.21 -21.69 14.05
N ALA A 181 18.52 -21.93 14.15
CA ALA A 181 19.28 -22.67 13.16
C ALA A 181 18.86 -24.15 13.14
#